data_a0c6a6ace9a569ccdd4a53ae474332ac
#
_entry.id   a0c6a6ace9a569ccdd4a53ae474332ac
#
_cell.length_a   1.000
_cell.length_b   1.000
_cell.length_c   1.000
_cell.angle_alpha   90.00
_cell.angle_beta   90.00
_cell.angle_gamma   90.00
#
_symmetry.space_group_name_H-M   'P 1'
#
loop_
_entity.id
_entity.type
_entity.pdbx_description
1 polymer ?
#
loop_
_entity_poly.entity_id
_entity_poly.type
_entity_poly.pdbx_seq_one_letter_code
_entity_poly.pdbx_strand_id
1 'polypeptide(L)'
;MIPRYTRPAMGRIWSDENKYRCWLKVEAAASQALARFGLVPQEAADAIRDKGDFTVDRINAIEAEVRHDVIAFTTTVAEHIGNPEHSRWLHYGLTSTDVVDTAQALQIREASVIIRDGIVALSEVLKRRALEFKNTPIIGRTHGIHAEPSTFGLKLLLWYSEMQRNLARFDAAAEDLRVGKLSGAVGTFGHLKPKHEESICAELGLKPVDIATQVVQRDRHAAYIGTLAVLASTLDKIATEIRHLQRTEVREAEEFFSEKQKGSSAMPHKRNPITSEQISGLARVMRANAQTALENVALWHERDISHSSAERVIFPDSTILADYLLAKTTNLIDKLLVYPARMLKNLESTGGLIFSGQLLLDLAESGMSREDAYRLVQGHAMNSWKNDLVFRDEIAKVPEITARLSPEKLARAFDYNRQLANVDAIFERVLKIAR
;
A
#
# COMPACT_ATOMS: atom_id res chain seq x y z
N MET A 1 10.20 14.59 0.00
CA MET A 1 8.83 14.81 -0.58
C MET A 1 8.38 16.25 -0.37
N ILE A 2 7.52 16.79 -1.24
CA ILE A 2 7.01 18.18 -1.10
C ILE A 2 5.97 18.26 0.03
N PRO A 3 5.83 19.46 0.69
CA PRO A 3 4.91 19.62 1.83
C PRO A 3 3.46 19.24 1.53
N ARG A 4 3.01 19.46 0.28
CA ARG A 4 1.63 19.13 -0.16
C ARG A 4 1.22 17.68 0.06
N TYR A 5 2.17 16.75 -0.01
CA TYR A 5 1.94 15.30 0.10
C TYR A 5 2.50 14.72 1.41
N THR A 6 3.01 15.57 2.29
CA THR A 6 3.62 15.15 3.56
C THR A 6 2.64 15.38 4.71
N ARG A 7 2.16 14.29 5.33
CA ARG A 7 1.39 14.39 6.57
C ARG A 7 2.34 14.63 7.75
N PRO A 8 1.95 15.47 8.73
CA PRO A 8 2.88 15.94 9.76
C PRO A 8 3.57 14.84 10.57
N ALA A 9 2.84 13.76 10.92
CA ALA A 9 3.39 12.66 11.70
C ALA A 9 4.52 11.94 10.95
N MET A 10 4.31 11.62 9.67
CA MET A 10 5.30 10.95 8.84
C MET A 10 6.47 11.91 8.50
N GLY A 11 6.17 13.19 8.24
CA GLY A 11 7.19 14.19 7.95
C GLY A 11 8.18 14.39 9.10
N ARG A 12 7.75 14.29 10.35
CA ARG A 12 8.62 14.36 11.53
C ARG A 12 9.65 13.23 11.57
N ILE A 13 9.26 12.01 11.16
CA ILE A 13 10.15 10.84 11.17
C ILE A 13 11.37 11.08 10.27
N TRP A 14 11.18 11.77 9.15
CA TRP A 14 12.22 12.03 8.17
C TRP A 14 12.85 13.42 8.26
N SER A 15 12.59 14.15 9.35
CA SER A 15 13.31 15.41 9.63
C SER A 15 14.75 15.12 10.03
N ASP A 16 15.66 16.08 9.76
CA ASP A 16 17.06 16.00 10.21
C ASP A 16 17.15 15.89 11.72
N GLU A 17 16.28 16.59 12.45
CA GLU A 17 16.21 16.47 13.91
C GLU A 17 15.97 15.01 14.33
N ASN A 18 14.97 14.33 13.78
CA ASN A 18 14.69 12.94 14.15
C ASN A 18 15.76 11.97 13.66
N LYS A 19 16.36 12.22 12.50
CA LYS A 19 17.50 11.45 11.99
C LYS A 19 18.65 11.45 13.02
N TYR A 20 19.09 12.61 13.44
CA TYR A 20 20.20 12.72 14.41
C TYR A 20 19.80 12.28 15.82
N ARG A 21 18.52 12.41 16.22
CA ARG A 21 18.02 11.77 17.46
C ARG A 21 18.10 10.24 17.41
N CYS A 22 17.82 9.64 16.26
CA CYS A 22 18.00 8.19 16.10
C CYS A 22 19.50 7.80 16.13
N TRP A 23 20.39 8.60 15.55
CA TRP A 23 21.83 8.37 15.66
C TRP A 23 22.30 8.46 17.11
N LEU A 24 21.87 9.48 17.85
CA LEU A 24 22.19 9.62 19.27
C LEU A 24 21.67 8.45 20.12
N LYS A 25 20.47 7.95 19.82
CA LYS A 25 19.94 6.74 20.48
C LYS A 25 20.84 5.53 20.27
N VAL A 26 21.37 5.34 19.06
CA VAL A 26 22.30 4.23 18.76
C VAL A 26 23.61 4.41 19.53
N GLU A 27 24.21 5.60 19.52
CA GLU A 27 25.45 5.91 20.24
C GLU A 27 25.30 5.72 21.77
N ALA A 28 24.19 6.22 22.33
CA ALA A 28 23.91 6.06 23.75
C ALA A 28 23.69 4.59 24.13
N ALA A 29 22.91 3.85 23.36
CA ALA A 29 22.70 2.41 23.59
C ALA A 29 24.00 1.62 23.45
N ALA A 30 24.85 1.96 22.47
CA ALA A 30 26.15 1.34 22.29
C ALA A 30 27.06 1.61 23.53
N SER A 31 27.17 2.87 23.94
CA SER A 31 28.00 3.23 25.10
C SER A 31 27.52 2.56 26.38
N GLN A 32 26.20 2.52 26.64
CA GLN A 32 25.63 1.85 27.82
C GLN A 32 25.87 0.33 27.80
N ALA A 33 25.66 -0.32 26.64
CA ALA A 33 25.94 -1.74 26.50
C ALA A 33 27.42 -2.05 26.72
N LEU A 34 28.33 -1.27 26.10
CA LEU A 34 29.78 -1.48 26.23
C LEU A 34 30.28 -1.22 27.66
N ALA A 35 29.63 -0.31 28.40
CA ALA A 35 29.93 -0.12 29.82
C ALA A 35 29.60 -1.38 30.66
N ARG A 36 28.46 -2.02 30.41
CA ARG A 36 28.12 -3.29 31.06
C ARG A 36 29.13 -4.41 30.81
N PHE A 37 29.84 -4.35 29.68
CA PHE A 37 30.95 -5.28 29.37
C PHE A 37 32.34 -4.78 29.82
N GLY A 38 32.40 -3.63 30.48
CA GLY A 38 33.66 -3.05 30.97
C GLY A 38 34.59 -2.49 29.89
N LEU A 39 34.09 -2.23 28.71
CA LEU A 39 34.85 -1.64 27.57
C LEU A 39 34.81 -0.12 27.57
N VAL A 40 33.79 0.48 28.11
CA VAL A 40 33.61 1.93 28.28
C VAL A 40 33.41 2.19 29.79
N PRO A 41 34.01 3.25 30.39
CA PRO A 41 33.71 3.63 31.75
C PRO A 41 32.23 3.99 31.92
N GLN A 42 31.59 3.55 33.01
CA GLN A 42 30.18 3.81 33.26
C GLN A 42 29.86 5.31 33.27
N GLU A 43 30.73 6.10 33.92
CA GLU A 43 30.59 7.57 33.97
C GLU A 43 30.58 8.23 32.60
N ALA A 44 31.37 7.71 31.64
CA ALA A 44 31.40 8.20 30.27
C ALA A 44 30.12 7.80 29.52
N ALA A 45 29.64 6.57 29.68
CA ALA A 45 28.39 6.10 29.10
C ALA A 45 27.19 6.91 29.62
N ASP A 46 27.15 7.18 30.93
CA ASP A 46 26.12 8.01 31.53
C ASP A 46 26.16 9.46 31.02
N ALA A 47 27.37 10.02 30.87
CA ALA A 47 27.54 11.36 30.29
C ALA A 47 27.07 11.43 28.83
N ILE A 48 27.32 10.40 28.01
CA ILE A 48 26.86 10.31 26.64
C ILE A 48 25.32 10.25 26.61
N ARG A 49 24.68 9.42 27.45
CA ARG A 49 23.23 9.30 27.55
C ARG A 49 22.55 10.60 28.03
N ASP A 50 23.07 11.21 29.11
CA ASP A 50 22.37 12.26 29.86
C ASP A 50 22.72 13.67 29.37
N LYS A 51 23.91 13.88 28.79
CA LYS A 51 24.41 15.17 28.30
C LYS A 51 24.60 15.20 26.79
N GLY A 52 24.54 14.04 26.11
CA GLY A 52 24.64 14.01 24.66
C GLY A 52 23.46 14.75 24.04
N ASP A 53 23.76 15.78 23.27
CA ASP A 53 22.76 16.57 22.54
C ASP A 53 23.44 17.19 21.31
N PHE A 54 22.63 17.84 20.45
CA PHE A 54 23.09 18.48 19.22
C PHE A 54 22.15 19.61 18.80
N THR A 55 22.63 20.45 17.89
CA THR A 55 21.77 21.28 17.04
C THR A 55 22.05 20.96 15.57
N VAL A 56 21.01 20.89 14.76
CA VAL A 56 21.14 20.58 13.32
C VAL A 56 22.03 21.60 12.63
N ASP A 57 21.89 22.90 12.97
CA ASP A 57 22.69 23.96 12.40
C ASP A 57 24.20 23.80 12.70
N ARG A 58 24.55 23.34 13.91
CA ARG A 58 25.95 23.09 14.27
C ARG A 58 26.52 21.89 13.51
N ILE A 59 25.75 20.82 13.36
CA ILE A 59 26.16 19.67 12.54
C ILE A 59 26.41 20.11 11.10
N ASN A 60 25.46 20.84 10.50
CA ASN A 60 25.61 21.34 9.14
C ASN A 60 26.82 22.25 8.95
N ALA A 61 27.11 23.11 9.92
CA ALA A 61 28.30 23.99 9.88
C ALA A 61 29.59 23.18 9.88
N ILE A 62 29.70 22.15 10.75
CA ILE A 62 30.90 21.30 10.80
C ILE A 62 30.98 20.43 9.53
N GLU A 63 29.87 19.87 9.07
CA GLU A 63 29.84 19.03 7.85
C GLU A 63 30.29 19.79 6.61
N ALA A 64 29.96 21.08 6.51
CA ALA A 64 30.42 21.94 5.40
C ALA A 64 31.95 22.03 5.32
N GLU A 65 32.64 21.91 6.45
CA GLU A 65 34.12 21.92 6.54
C GLU A 65 34.70 20.52 6.34
N VAL A 66 34.25 19.53 7.14
CA VAL A 66 34.86 18.19 7.19
C VAL A 66 34.33 17.26 6.10
N ARG A 67 33.18 17.57 5.47
CA ARG A 67 32.51 16.80 4.43
C ARG A 67 32.20 15.35 4.82
N HIS A 68 31.85 15.14 6.10
CA HIS A 68 31.49 13.85 6.64
C HIS A 68 30.44 14.01 7.74
N ASP A 69 29.24 13.55 7.49
CA ASP A 69 28.06 13.74 8.33
C ASP A 69 28.20 13.11 9.73
N VAL A 70 28.69 11.86 9.81
CA VAL A 70 28.86 11.18 11.12
C VAL A 70 29.95 11.85 11.96
N ILE A 71 31.06 12.30 11.35
CA ILE A 71 32.08 13.04 12.08
C ILE A 71 31.51 14.37 12.59
N ALA A 72 30.78 15.10 11.78
CA ALA A 72 30.13 16.36 12.17
C ALA A 72 29.16 16.13 13.34
N PHE A 73 28.35 15.08 13.28
CA PHE A 73 27.43 14.70 14.34
C PHE A 73 28.17 14.36 15.64
N THR A 74 29.14 13.45 15.60
CA THR A 74 29.89 13.04 16.82
C THR A 74 30.67 14.19 17.43
N THR A 75 31.24 15.08 16.60
CA THR A 75 31.90 16.32 17.08
C THR A 75 30.91 17.21 17.82
N THR A 76 29.73 17.45 17.27
CA THR A 76 28.69 18.26 17.91
C THR A 76 28.24 17.66 19.24
N VAL A 77 28.02 16.35 19.28
CA VAL A 77 27.64 15.65 20.53
C VAL A 77 28.76 15.74 21.58
N ALA A 78 30.01 15.59 21.16
CA ALA A 78 31.17 15.75 22.06
C ALA A 78 31.29 17.16 22.65
N GLU A 79 30.98 18.21 21.84
CA GLU A 79 30.92 19.60 22.33
C GLU A 79 29.86 19.77 23.43
N HIS A 80 28.65 19.16 23.27
CA HIS A 80 27.59 19.20 24.29
C HIS A 80 27.94 18.44 25.55
N ILE A 81 28.61 17.28 25.46
CA ILE A 81 29.09 16.53 26.63
C ILE A 81 30.07 17.38 27.45
N GLY A 82 30.90 18.22 26.78
CA GLY A 82 31.75 19.25 27.37
C GLY A 82 32.91 18.73 28.22
N ASN A 83 33.09 17.41 28.36
CA ASN A 83 34.21 16.77 29.09
C ASN A 83 34.95 15.79 28.18
N PRO A 84 36.20 16.10 27.76
CA PRO A 84 37.01 15.22 26.91
C PRO A 84 37.23 13.81 27.44
N GLU A 85 37.31 13.64 28.77
CA GLU A 85 37.50 12.34 29.40
C GLU A 85 36.26 11.43 29.20
N HIS A 86 35.07 12.01 29.04
CA HIS A 86 33.85 11.29 28.77
C HIS A 86 33.57 11.20 27.25
N SER A 87 33.70 12.31 26.52
CA SER A 87 33.35 12.36 25.10
C SER A 87 34.27 11.54 24.20
N ARG A 88 35.51 11.25 24.61
CA ARG A 88 36.41 10.35 23.86
C ARG A 88 35.88 8.94 23.69
N TRP A 89 34.86 8.54 24.45
CA TRP A 89 34.24 7.23 24.37
C TRP A 89 33.03 7.18 23.45
N LEU A 90 32.62 8.34 22.92
CA LEU A 90 31.60 8.40 21.88
C LEU A 90 32.11 7.71 20.61
N HIS A 91 31.25 6.94 19.92
CA HIS A 91 31.60 6.19 18.71
C HIS A 91 32.68 5.12 18.90
N TYR A 92 32.89 4.65 20.15
CA TYR A 92 33.97 3.72 20.47
C TYR A 92 33.76 2.35 19.81
N GLY A 93 34.72 1.98 18.95
CA GLY A 93 34.68 0.71 18.21
C GLY A 93 33.67 0.59 17.09
N LEU A 94 32.94 1.65 16.80
CA LEU A 94 31.93 1.69 15.75
C LEU A 94 32.49 2.24 14.41
N THR A 95 31.83 1.90 13.33
CA THR A 95 31.98 2.59 12.03
C THR A 95 30.71 3.37 11.72
N SER A 96 30.79 4.33 10.81
CA SER A 96 29.65 5.21 10.45
C SER A 96 28.34 4.45 10.17
N THR A 97 28.41 3.35 9.43
CA THR A 97 27.22 2.56 9.09
C THR A 97 26.67 1.69 10.20
N ASP A 98 27.44 1.43 11.25
CA ASP A 98 26.91 0.83 12.49
C ASP A 98 25.85 1.76 13.10
N VAL A 99 26.06 3.06 13.00
CA VAL A 99 25.10 4.08 13.46
C VAL A 99 24.03 4.36 12.41
N VAL A 100 24.43 4.63 11.17
CA VAL A 100 23.51 5.08 10.11
C VAL A 100 22.47 4.02 9.78
N ASP A 101 22.87 2.78 9.50
CA ASP A 101 21.93 1.70 9.14
C ASP A 101 21.04 1.31 10.30
N THR A 102 21.61 1.18 11.51
CA THR A 102 20.84 0.85 12.72
C THR A 102 19.83 1.94 13.07
N ALA A 103 20.20 3.22 12.93
CA ALA A 103 19.28 4.34 13.13
C ALA A 103 18.21 4.45 12.03
N GLN A 104 18.57 4.13 10.78
CA GLN A 104 17.57 4.06 9.69
C GLN A 104 16.52 2.99 9.99
N ALA A 105 16.91 1.84 10.55
CA ALA A 105 15.96 0.81 10.98
C ALA A 105 14.99 1.34 12.06
N LEU A 106 15.44 2.21 12.98
CA LEU A 106 14.56 2.86 13.95
C LEU A 106 13.55 3.79 13.27
N GLN A 107 14.00 4.63 12.33
CA GLN A 107 13.08 5.51 11.57
C GLN A 107 12.07 4.72 10.75
N ILE A 108 12.51 3.65 10.06
CA ILE A 108 11.63 2.78 9.27
C ILE A 108 10.62 2.08 10.18
N ARG A 109 11.01 1.64 11.37
CA ARG A 109 10.10 1.07 12.36
C ARG A 109 9.01 2.06 12.77
N GLU A 110 9.37 3.32 13.05
CA GLU A 110 8.39 4.38 13.37
C GLU A 110 7.45 4.64 12.18
N ALA A 111 7.98 4.73 10.97
CA ALA A 111 7.18 4.90 9.75
C ALA A 111 6.25 3.72 9.49
N SER A 112 6.72 2.49 9.76
CA SER A 112 5.95 1.27 9.55
C SER A 112 4.70 1.19 10.43
N VAL A 113 4.74 1.71 11.66
CA VAL A 113 3.54 1.80 12.52
C VAL A 113 2.45 2.64 11.85
N ILE A 114 2.81 3.81 11.35
CA ILE A 114 1.85 4.72 10.69
C ILE A 114 1.26 4.08 9.42
N ILE A 115 2.10 3.44 8.61
CA ILE A 115 1.66 2.79 7.37
C ILE A 115 0.74 1.61 7.68
N ARG A 116 1.11 0.78 8.65
CA ARG A 116 0.30 -0.36 9.09
C ARG A 116 -1.09 0.08 9.55
N ASP A 117 -1.15 1.11 10.38
CA ASP A 117 -2.42 1.68 10.86
C ASP A 117 -3.26 2.21 9.69
N GLY A 118 -2.63 2.82 8.69
CA GLY A 118 -3.28 3.27 7.46
C GLY A 118 -3.86 2.10 6.63
N ILE A 119 -3.13 0.99 6.51
CA ILE A 119 -3.62 -0.22 5.82
C ILE A 119 -4.83 -0.81 6.55
N VAL A 120 -4.77 -0.89 7.88
CA VAL A 120 -5.87 -1.38 8.71
C VAL A 120 -7.09 -0.46 8.59
N ALA A 121 -6.91 0.85 8.69
CA ALA A 121 -8.00 1.82 8.56
C ALA A 121 -8.72 1.71 7.20
N LEU A 122 -7.98 1.62 6.09
CA LEU A 122 -8.58 1.41 4.78
C LEU A 122 -9.31 0.06 4.69
N SER A 123 -8.75 -0.99 5.26
CA SER A 123 -9.37 -2.32 5.29
C SER A 123 -10.73 -2.28 6.00
N GLU A 124 -10.82 -1.63 7.16
CA GLU A 124 -12.08 -1.52 7.90
C GLU A 124 -13.15 -0.71 7.15
N VAL A 125 -12.75 0.36 6.48
CA VAL A 125 -13.67 1.13 5.63
C VAL A 125 -14.17 0.30 4.46
N LEU A 126 -13.28 -0.43 3.76
CA LEU A 126 -13.66 -1.31 2.66
C LEU A 126 -14.62 -2.42 3.11
N LYS A 127 -14.36 -3.06 4.26
CA LYS A 127 -15.23 -4.08 4.86
C LYS A 127 -16.62 -3.53 5.16
N ARG A 128 -16.69 -2.38 5.83
CA ARG A 128 -17.95 -1.73 6.17
C ARG A 128 -18.76 -1.38 4.92
N ARG A 129 -18.12 -0.75 3.94
CA ARG A 129 -18.77 -0.39 2.68
C ARG A 129 -19.16 -1.61 1.84
N ALA A 130 -18.36 -2.69 1.87
CA ALA A 130 -18.71 -3.94 1.21
C ALA A 130 -19.99 -4.56 1.79
N LEU A 131 -20.15 -4.55 3.10
CA LEU A 131 -21.35 -5.03 3.79
C LEU A 131 -22.58 -4.14 3.50
N GLU A 132 -22.40 -2.81 3.46
CA GLU A 132 -23.44 -1.84 3.12
C GLU A 132 -24.03 -2.09 1.73
N PHE A 133 -23.20 -2.39 0.74
CA PHE A 133 -23.60 -2.60 -0.65
C PHE A 133 -23.62 -4.07 -1.06
N LYS A 134 -23.65 -4.99 -0.10
CA LYS A 134 -23.58 -6.44 -0.35
C LYS A 134 -24.54 -6.90 -1.43
N ASN A 135 -25.77 -6.43 -1.37
CA ASN A 135 -26.88 -6.81 -2.27
C ASN A 135 -27.19 -5.77 -3.34
N THR A 136 -26.34 -4.76 -3.53
CA THR A 136 -26.56 -3.74 -4.56
C THR A 136 -26.14 -4.27 -5.93
N PRO A 137 -27.07 -4.55 -6.86
CA PRO A 137 -26.73 -5.11 -8.15
C PRO A 137 -25.98 -4.10 -9.01
N ILE A 138 -24.97 -4.58 -9.71
CA ILE A 138 -24.18 -3.83 -10.69
C ILE A 138 -23.85 -4.76 -11.86
N ILE A 139 -23.76 -4.21 -13.07
CA ILE A 139 -23.25 -4.99 -14.20
C ILE A 139 -21.74 -5.20 -14.08
N GLY A 140 -21.29 -6.46 -14.12
CA GLY A 140 -19.90 -6.82 -14.30
C GLY A 140 -19.46 -6.53 -15.74
N ARG A 141 -18.27 -5.92 -15.88
CA ARG A 141 -17.70 -5.59 -17.18
C ARG A 141 -16.37 -6.32 -17.38
N THR A 142 -16.24 -6.99 -18.52
CA THR A 142 -14.99 -7.55 -19.02
C THR A 142 -14.65 -6.90 -20.35
N HIS A 143 -13.40 -6.54 -20.59
CA HIS A 143 -12.99 -5.79 -21.79
C HIS A 143 -13.76 -4.45 -22.01
N GLY A 144 -14.36 -3.89 -20.94
CA GLY A 144 -15.23 -2.72 -21.02
C GLY A 144 -16.66 -3.01 -21.46
N ILE A 145 -16.99 -4.27 -21.76
CA ILE A 145 -18.31 -4.71 -22.26
C ILE A 145 -19.12 -5.31 -21.09
N HIS A 146 -20.44 -5.12 -21.11
CA HIS A 146 -21.36 -5.75 -20.15
C HIS A 146 -21.27 -7.27 -20.25
N ALA A 147 -21.00 -7.93 -19.13
CA ALA A 147 -20.87 -9.39 -19.05
C ALA A 147 -22.04 -9.98 -18.25
N GLU A 148 -21.89 -10.13 -16.95
CA GLU A 148 -22.89 -10.76 -16.07
C GLU A 148 -23.19 -9.89 -14.85
N PRO A 149 -24.35 -10.06 -14.20
CA PRO A 149 -24.68 -9.40 -12.95
C PRO A 149 -23.66 -9.71 -11.85
N SER A 150 -23.35 -8.71 -11.04
CA SER A 150 -22.53 -8.78 -9.85
C SER A 150 -23.13 -7.89 -8.76
N THR A 151 -22.46 -7.72 -7.62
CA THR A 151 -22.82 -6.69 -6.64
C THR A 151 -21.70 -5.70 -6.43
N PHE A 152 -22.05 -4.46 -6.11
CA PHE A 152 -21.05 -3.44 -5.75
C PHE A 152 -20.31 -3.83 -4.47
N GLY A 153 -20.99 -4.52 -3.55
CA GLY A 153 -20.36 -5.10 -2.35
C GLY A 153 -19.26 -6.11 -2.67
N LEU A 154 -19.44 -6.98 -3.67
CA LEU A 154 -18.40 -7.93 -4.10
C LEU A 154 -17.16 -7.20 -4.64
N LYS A 155 -17.33 -6.08 -5.36
CA LYS A 155 -16.22 -5.25 -5.82
C LYS A 155 -15.41 -4.68 -4.67
N LEU A 156 -16.07 -4.14 -3.64
CA LEU A 156 -15.43 -3.62 -2.43
C LEU A 156 -14.80 -4.74 -1.59
N LEU A 157 -15.44 -5.90 -1.51
CA LEU A 157 -14.93 -7.07 -0.80
C LEU A 157 -13.65 -7.62 -1.45
N LEU A 158 -13.54 -7.57 -2.77
CA LEU A 158 -12.32 -7.92 -3.49
C LEU A 158 -11.16 -7.01 -3.07
N TRP A 159 -11.39 -5.69 -2.99
CA TRP A 159 -10.38 -4.74 -2.53
C TRP A 159 -10.00 -4.95 -1.06
N TYR A 160 -10.97 -5.24 -0.20
CA TYR A 160 -10.71 -5.64 1.19
C TYR A 160 -9.78 -6.86 1.27
N SER A 161 -10.10 -7.93 0.54
CA SER A 161 -9.28 -9.14 0.52
C SER A 161 -7.86 -8.88 0.02
N GLU A 162 -7.68 -7.98 -0.92
CA GLU A 162 -6.37 -7.56 -1.42
C GLU A 162 -5.59 -6.74 -0.38
N MET A 163 -6.27 -5.86 0.37
CA MET A 163 -5.65 -5.12 1.47
C MET A 163 -5.19 -6.04 2.61
N GLN A 164 -5.90 -7.14 2.90
CA GLN A 164 -5.44 -8.15 3.87
C GLN A 164 -4.12 -8.82 3.43
N ARG A 165 -3.98 -9.09 2.13
CA ARG A 165 -2.72 -9.63 1.59
C ARG A 165 -1.60 -8.57 1.60
N ASN A 166 -1.93 -7.29 1.37
CA ASN A 166 -0.97 -6.20 1.51
C ASN A 166 -0.49 -6.05 2.95
N LEU A 167 -1.38 -6.15 3.93
CA LEU A 167 -1.03 -6.11 5.35
C LEU A 167 -0.05 -7.22 5.71
N ALA A 168 -0.33 -8.45 5.32
CA ALA A 168 0.55 -9.59 5.62
C ALA A 168 1.94 -9.43 4.98
N ARG A 169 2.02 -8.97 3.72
CA ARG A 169 3.30 -8.68 3.07
C ARG A 169 4.06 -7.54 3.76
N PHE A 170 3.34 -6.49 4.13
CA PHE A 170 3.92 -5.33 4.79
C PHE A 170 4.48 -5.69 6.18
N ASP A 171 3.70 -6.42 6.99
CA ASP A 171 4.15 -6.87 8.32
C ASP A 171 5.41 -7.73 8.22
N ALA A 172 5.50 -8.63 7.23
CA ALA A 172 6.68 -9.44 7.00
C ALA A 172 7.90 -8.60 6.58
N ALA A 173 7.73 -7.67 5.64
CA ALA A 173 8.82 -6.82 5.17
C ALA A 173 9.30 -5.82 6.25
N ALA A 174 8.39 -5.28 7.05
CA ALA A 174 8.73 -4.40 8.16
C ALA A 174 9.49 -5.13 9.28
N GLU A 175 9.11 -6.37 9.58
CA GLU A 175 9.82 -7.20 10.56
C GLU A 175 11.20 -7.64 10.06
N ASP A 176 11.35 -7.95 8.76
CA ASP A 176 12.63 -8.30 8.17
C ASP A 176 13.64 -7.13 8.19
N LEU A 177 13.15 -5.89 8.13
CA LEU A 177 13.97 -4.68 8.19
C LEU A 177 14.18 -4.16 9.64
N ARG A 178 13.60 -4.81 10.66
CA ARG A 178 13.76 -4.47 12.07
C ARG A 178 15.05 -5.05 12.65
N VAL A 179 16.17 -4.73 12.01
CA VAL A 179 17.49 -5.25 12.35
C VAL A 179 18.50 -4.13 12.61
N GLY A 180 19.50 -4.40 13.44
CA GLY A 180 20.65 -3.55 13.68
C GLY A 180 21.94 -4.26 13.31
N LYS A 181 22.97 -3.49 13.02
CA LYS A 181 24.30 -3.97 12.64
C LYS A 181 25.36 -3.13 13.36
N LEU A 182 26.23 -3.80 14.15
CA LEU A 182 27.36 -3.17 14.85
C LEU A 182 28.62 -4.05 14.74
N SER A 183 28.84 -4.58 13.55
CA SER A 183 29.93 -5.52 13.23
C SER A 183 31.17 -4.85 12.62
N GLY A 184 31.20 -3.51 12.58
CA GLY A 184 32.36 -2.73 12.12
C GLY A 184 32.46 -2.58 10.60
N ALA A 185 33.62 -2.12 10.14
CA ALA A 185 33.86 -1.61 8.80
C ALA A 185 33.67 -2.66 7.66
N VAL A 186 33.76 -3.95 7.95
CA VAL A 186 33.66 -5.04 6.96
C VAL A 186 32.86 -6.24 7.50
N GLY A 187 32.16 -6.08 8.64
CA GLY A 187 31.31 -7.13 9.19
C GLY A 187 32.01 -8.21 10.01
N THR A 188 33.30 -8.04 10.33
CA THR A 188 34.12 -9.06 10.97
C THR A 188 34.26 -8.91 12.49
N PHE A 189 33.57 -7.96 13.09
CA PHE A 189 33.66 -7.66 14.55
C PHE A 189 35.10 -7.38 15.01
N GLY A 190 35.87 -6.62 14.19
CA GLY A 190 37.29 -6.35 14.50
C GLY A 190 37.54 -5.64 15.85
N HIS A 191 36.59 -4.83 16.32
CA HIS A 191 36.69 -4.07 17.58
C HIS A 191 35.66 -4.51 18.61
N LEU A 192 34.50 -4.97 18.21
CA LEU A 192 33.42 -5.44 19.07
C LEU A 192 33.27 -6.97 18.94
N LYS A 193 32.33 -7.55 19.66
CA LYS A 193 31.99 -8.97 19.59
C LYS A 193 30.49 -9.13 19.30
N PRO A 194 30.02 -10.25 18.71
CA PRO A 194 28.59 -10.48 18.46
C PRO A 194 27.70 -10.24 19.69
N LYS A 195 28.11 -10.67 20.89
CA LYS A 195 27.37 -10.43 22.13
C LYS A 195 27.14 -8.94 22.46
N HIS A 196 28.05 -8.05 22.00
CA HIS A 196 27.87 -6.59 22.17
C HIS A 196 26.78 -6.09 21.24
N GLU A 197 26.77 -6.50 19.99
CA GLU A 197 25.72 -6.19 19.01
C GLU A 197 24.36 -6.69 19.50
N GLU A 198 24.27 -7.93 19.98
CA GLU A 198 23.04 -8.51 20.55
C GLU A 198 22.49 -7.63 21.68
N SER A 199 23.38 -7.20 22.62
CA SER A 199 22.97 -6.35 23.74
C SER A 199 22.52 -4.97 23.29
N ILE A 200 23.19 -4.34 22.32
CA ILE A 200 22.85 -3.03 21.78
C ILE A 200 21.53 -3.10 21.01
N CYS A 201 21.38 -4.09 20.14
CA CYS A 201 20.15 -4.31 19.37
C CYS A 201 18.94 -4.54 20.28
N ALA A 202 19.10 -5.36 21.35
CA ALA A 202 18.03 -5.60 22.32
C ALA A 202 17.57 -4.31 23.02
N GLU A 203 18.50 -3.43 23.41
CA GLU A 203 18.19 -2.12 24.01
C GLU A 203 17.42 -1.20 23.05
N LEU A 204 17.74 -1.28 21.76
CA LEU A 204 17.06 -0.52 20.70
C LEU A 204 15.74 -1.15 20.25
N GLY A 205 15.39 -2.36 20.71
CA GLY A 205 14.23 -3.12 20.25
C GLY A 205 14.37 -3.60 18.80
N LEU A 206 15.62 -3.87 18.38
CA LEU A 206 15.98 -4.45 17.09
C LEU A 206 16.50 -5.88 17.29
N LYS A 207 16.59 -6.65 16.20
CA LYS A 207 17.34 -7.91 16.16
C LYS A 207 18.73 -7.65 15.57
N PRO A 208 19.79 -8.34 16.00
CA PRO A 208 21.04 -8.30 15.27
C PRO A 208 20.85 -8.98 13.90
N VAL A 209 21.54 -8.50 12.86
CA VAL A 209 21.61 -9.25 11.59
C VAL A 209 22.47 -10.50 11.77
N ASP A 210 22.13 -11.56 11.06
CA ASP A 210 22.94 -12.80 11.12
C ASP A 210 24.35 -12.58 10.60
N ILE A 211 24.48 -11.81 9.53
CA ILE A 211 25.74 -11.42 8.89
C ILE A 211 25.57 -10.11 8.13
N ALA A 212 26.59 -9.29 8.11
CA ALA A 212 26.64 -8.07 7.34
C ALA A 212 28.04 -7.87 6.73
N THR A 213 28.15 -6.95 5.79
CA THR A 213 29.40 -6.34 5.36
C THR A 213 29.62 -5.05 6.14
N GLN A 214 30.03 -3.96 5.53
CA GLN A 214 29.97 -2.66 6.21
C GLN A 214 28.53 -2.21 6.43
N VAL A 215 27.57 -2.75 5.67
CA VAL A 215 26.14 -2.38 5.67
C VAL A 215 25.26 -3.60 5.91
N VAL A 216 24.04 -3.38 6.39
CA VAL A 216 22.93 -4.34 6.28
C VAL A 216 22.66 -4.59 4.80
N GLN A 217 22.42 -5.82 4.39
CA GLN A 217 22.24 -6.15 2.98
C GLN A 217 20.95 -5.50 2.42
N ARG A 218 21.04 -4.95 1.20
CA ARG A 218 20.01 -4.06 0.63
C ARG A 218 18.83 -4.80 0.01
N ASP A 219 18.87 -6.12 -0.11
CA ASP A 219 17.72 -6.95 -0.48
C ASP A 219 16.53 -6.74 0.47
N ARG A 220 16.76 -6.60 1.78
CA ARG A 220 15.74 -6.28 2.78
C ARG A 220 15.09 -4.91 2.53
N HIS A 221 15.91 -3.91 2.22
CA HIS A 221 15.48 -2.56 1.88
C HIS A 221 14.65 -2.55 0.58
N ALA A 222 15.12 -3.28 -0.44
CA ALA A 222 14.42 -3.45 -1.71
C ALA A 222 13.08 -4.18 -1.53
N ALA A 223 13.01 -5.23 -0.70
CA ALA A 223 11.78 -5.94 -0.38
C ALA A 223 10.76 -5.02 0.30
N TYR A 224 11.19 -4.19 1.24
CA TYR A 224 10.31 -3.23 1.92
C TYR A 224 9.72 -2.20 0.94
N ILE A 225 10.57 -1.51 0.16
CA ILE A 225 10.09 -0.53 -0.84
C ILE A 225 9.26 -1.22 -1.93
N GLY A 226 9.64 -2.43 -2.36
CA GLY A 226 8.87 -3.25 -3.29
C GLY A 226 7.46 -3.56 -2.77
N THR A 227 7.34 -3.86 -1.49
CA THR A 227 6.04 -4.07 -0.83
C THR A 227 5.18 -2.80 -0.85
N LEU A 228 5.78 -1.63 -0.61
CA LEU A 228 5.08 -0.34 -0.73
C LEU A 228 4.62 -0.07 -2.19
N ALA A 229 5.41 -0.48 -3.18
CA ALA A 229 5.03 -0.36 -4.59
C ALA A 229 3.84 -1.28 -4.96
N VAL A 230 3.78 -2.50 -4.42
CA VAL A 230 2.62 -3.39 -4.56
C VAL A 230 1.38 -2.78 -3.91
N LEU A 231 1.51 -2.23 -2.70
CA LEU A 231 0.43 -1.50 -2.03
C LEU A 231 -0.06 -0.33 -2.90
N ALA A 232 0.85 0.51 -3.41
CA ALA A 232 0.51 1.63 -4.28
C ALA A 232 -0.21 1.18 -5.56
N SER A 233 0.15 0.02 -6.11
CA SER A 233 -0.51 -0.57 -7.28
C SER A 233 -1.94 -1.03 -6.97
N THR A 234 -2.20 -1.53 -5.75
CA THR A 234 -3.57 -1.81 -5.28
C THR A 234 -4.39 -0.52 -5.18
N LEU A 235 -3.83 0.54 -4.61
CA LEU A 235 -4.52 1.83 -4.49
C LEU A 235 -4.81 2.46 -5.87
N ASP A 236 -3.86 2.34 -6.81
CA ASP A 236 -4.03 2.78 -8.21
C ASP A 236 -5.14 2.00 -8.92
N LYS A 237 -5.22 0.68 -8.73
CA LYS A 237 -6.31 -0.14 -9.26
C LYS A 237 -7.68 0.32 -8.73
N ILE A 238 -7.80 0.58 -7.43
CA ILE A 238 -9.02 1.10 -6.81
C ILE A 238 -9.40 2.46 -7.43
N ALA A 239 -8.43 3.37 -7.50
CA ALA A 239 -8.62 4.70 -8.08
C ALA A 239 -9.03 4.65 -9.55
N THR A 240 -8.42 3.76 -10.32
CA THR A 240 -8.76 3.55 -11.75
C THR A 240 -10.21 3.08 -11.90
N GLU A 241 -10.65 2.12 -11.09
CA GLU A 241 -12.03 1.64 -11.14
C GLU A 241 -13.03 2.76 -10.77
N ILE A 242 -12.75 3.55 -9.72
CA ILE A 242 -13.63 4.68 -9.34
C ILE A 242 -13.73 5.69 -10.49
N ARG A 243 -12.62 5.99 -11.17
CA ARG A 243 -12.63 6.87 -12.36
C ARG A 243 -13.50 6.31 -13.47
N HIS A 244 -13.49 4.99 -13.70
CA HIS A 244 -14.38 4.35 -14.66
C HIS A 244 -15.84 4.42 -14.24
N LEU A 245 -16.17 4.22 -12.97
CA LEU A 245 -17.54 4.31 -12.45
C LEU A 245 -18.09 5.74 -12.49
N GLN A 246 -17.22 6.76 -12.42
CA GLN A 246 -17.61 8.18 -12.46
C GLN A 246 -17.80 8.74 -13.87
N ARG A 247 -17.39 8.04 -14.93
CA ARG A 247 -17.55 8.53 -16.31
C ARG A 247 -18.99 8.91 -16.59
N THR A 248 -19.19 9.92 -17.44
CA THR A 248 -20.50 10.49 -17.79
C THR A 248 -21.50 9.44 -18.24
N GLU A 249 -21.05 8.46 -19.02
CA GLU A 249 -21.89 7.37 -19.58
C GLU A 249 -22.27 6.36 -18.49
N VAL A 250 -21.41 6.14 -17.49
CA VAL A 250 -21.55 5.14 -16.42
C VAL A 250 -22.31 5.70 -15.23
N ARG A 251 -21.75 6.67 -14.51
CA ARG A 251 -22.33 7.37 -13.34
C ARG A 251 -22.85 6.44 -12.24
N GLU A 252 -22.13 5.37 -11.95
CA GLU A 252 -22.50 4.39 -10.93
C GLU A 252 -21.97 4.74 -9.53
N ALA A 253 -20.85 5.45 -9.49
CA ALA A 253 -20.28 6.03 -8.29
C ALA A 253 -19.47 7.29 -8.63
N GLU A 254 -19.29 8.20 -7.68
CA GLU A 254 -18.44 9.38 -7.85
C GLU A 254 -17.79 9.82 -6.54
N GLU A 255 -16.65 10.52 -6.64
CA GLU A 255 -16.00 11.15 -5.49
C GLU A 255 -16.93 12.15 -4.83
N PHE A 256 -16.86 12.20 -3.49
CA PHE A 256 -17.58 13.21 -2.73
C PHE A 256 -17.10 14.62 -3.12
N PHE A 257 -18.04 15.46 -3.46
CA PHE A 257 -17.81 16.84 -3.86
C PHE A 257 -18.45 17.78 -2.84
N SER A 258 -17.63 18.56 -2.13
CA SER A 258 -18.15 19.48 -1.13
C SER A 258 -18.78 20.73 -1.79
N GLU A 259 -19.75 21.37 -1.13
CA GLU A 259 -20.45 22.56 -1.66
C GLU A 259 -19.53 23.72 -2.06
N LYS A 260 -18.41 23.88 -1.37
CA LYS A 260 -17.42 24.94 -1.66
C LYS A 260 -16.36 24.54 -2.69
N GLN A 261 -16.31 23.27 -3.06
CA GLN A 261 -15.32 22.76 -4.01
C GLN A 261 -15.69 23.18 -5.43
N LYS A 262 -14.69 23.59 -6.21
CA LYS A 262 -14.85 23.90 -7.64
C LYS A 262 -14.24 22.77 -8.48
N GLY A 263 -15.02 22.15 -9.35
CA GLY A 263 -14.57 21.00 -10.14
C GLY A 263 -13.90 21.39 -11.45
N SER A 264 -14.18 22.58 -11.97
CA SER A 264 -13.62 23.06 -13.23
C SER A 264 -13.57 24.60 -13.22
N SER A 265 -12.54 25.17 -13.82
CA SER A 265 -12.45 26.62 -14.01
C SER A 265 -13.41 27.15 -15.09
N ALA A 266 -13.83 26.30 -16.04
CA ALA A 266 -14.65 26.68 -17.19
C ALA A 266 -16.07 26.16 -17.16
N MET A 267 -16.31 24.97 -16.55
CA MET A 267 -17.62 24.31 -16.57
C MET A 267 -18.09 24.03 -15.13
N PRO A 268 -19.02 24.81 -14.57
CA PRO A 268 -19.42 24.73 -13.15
C PRO A 268 -20.00 23.37 -12.73
N HIS A 269 -20.62 22.62 -13.64
CA HIS A 269 -21.23 21.31 -13.38
C HIS A 269 -20.23 20.15 -13.41
N LYS A 270 -19.01 20.38 -13.93
CA LYS A 270 -18.03 19.31 -14.14
C LYS A 270 -17.33 18.93 -12.83
N ARG A 271 -17.53 17.70 -12.39
CA ARG A 271 -16.91 17.10 -11.20
C ARG A 271 -15.85 16.10 -11.62
N ASN A 272 -14.58 16.49 -11.52
CA ASN A 272 -13.48 15.63 -11.91
C ASN A 272 -13.07 14.69 -10.76
N PRO A 273 -12.68 13.43 -11.05
CA PRO A 273 -12.19 12.48 -10.06
C PRO A 273 -10.73 12.79 -9.65
N ILE A 274 -10.49 14.00 -9.11
CA ILE A 274 -9.14 14.54 -8.87
C ILE A 274 -8.37 13.71 -7.84
N THR A 275 -9.05 13.19 -6.82
CA THR A 275 -8.42 12.37 -5.79
C THR A 275 -7.90 11.07 -6.39
N SER A 276 -8.72 10.40 -7.19
CA SER A 276 -8.35 9.15 -7.86
C SER A 276 -7.24 9.37 -8.89
N GLU A 277 -7.28 10.47 -9.65
CA GLU A 277 -6.20 10.83 -10.58
C GLU A 277 -4.87 11.07 -9.85
N GLN A 278 -4.91 11.75 -8.71
CA GLN A 278 -3.74 12.01 -7.87
C GLN A 278 -3.17 10.70 -7.30
N ILE A 279 -4.02 9.77 -6.84
CA ILE A 279 -3.60 8.45 -6.36
C ILE A 279 -2.86 7.70 -7.47
N SER A 280 -3.46 7.64 -8.68
CA SER A 280 -2.83 6.99 -9.84
C SER A 280 -1.49 7.62 -10.23
N GLY A 281 -1.39 8.95 -10.18
CA GLY A 281 -0.16 9.67 -10.50
C GLY A 281 0.98 9.38 -9.50
N LEU A 282 0.67 9.45 -8.20
CA LEU A 282 1.68 9.26 -7.14
C LEU A 282 2.09 7.78 -6.97
N ALA A 283 1.22 6.83 -7.30
CA ALA A 283 1.58 5.42 -7.34
C ALA A 283 2.70 5.11 -8.35
N ARG A 284 2.81 5.90 -9.44
CA ARG A 284 3.91 5.76 -10.41
C ARG A 284 5.26 6.11 -9.78
N VAL A 285 5.30 7.15 -8.94
CA VAL A 285 6.51 7.55 -8.21
C VAL A 285 6.96 6.43 -7.28
N MET A 286 6.04 5.83 -6.53
CA MET A 286 6.38 4.74 -5.62
C MET A 286 6.93 3.50 -6.36
N ARG A 287 6.39 3.17 -7.54
CA ARG A 287 6.94 2.09 -8.39
C ARG A 287 8.33 2.40 -8.92
N ALA A 288 8.60 3.66 -9.28
CA ALA A 288 9.93 4.10 -9.70
C ALA A 288 10.95 4.01 -8.55
N ASN A 289 10.56 4.38 -7.33
CA ASN A 289 11.40 4.23 -6.15
C ASN A 289 11.76 2.75 -5.85
N ALA A 290 10.84 1.82 -6.11
CA ALA A 290 11.13 0.39 -5.96
C ALA A 290 12.17 -0.10 -6.98
N GLN A 291 12.15 0.40 -8.20
CA GLN A 291 13.22 0.13 -9.17
C GLN A 291 14.58 0.62 -8.65
N THR A 292 14.64 1.84 -8.12
CA THR A 292 15.87 2.37 -7.53
C THR A 292 16.35 1.53 -6.34
N ALA A 293 15.44 1.04 -5.50
CA ALA A 293 15.80 0.17 -4.37
C ALA A 293 16.39 -1.18 -4.83
N LEU A 294 15.89 -1.75 -5.92
CA LEU A 294 16.44 -2.98 -6.52
C LEU A 294 17.87 -2.75 -7.06
N GLU A 295 18.16 -1.60 -7.65
CA GLU A 295 19.48 -1.23 -8.14
C GLU A 295 20.51 -1.14 -6.97
N ASN A 296 20.06 -0.76 -5.77
CA ASN A 296 20.91 -0.64 -4.58
C ASN A 296 21.33 -2.01 -3.99
N VAL A 297 20.78 -3.13 -4.45
CA VAL A 297 21.18 -4.46 -3.95
C VAL A 297 22.61 -4.80 -4.33
N ALA A 298 23.03 -4.43 -5.53
CA ALA A 298 24.35 -4.71 -6.06
C ALA A 298 25.34 -3.59 -5.69
N LEU A 299 26.08 -3.78 -4.61
CA LEU A 299 27.15 -2.88 -4.17
C LEU A 299 28.53 -3.49 -4.48
N TRP A 300 29.57 -2.63 -4.59
CA TRP A 300 30.95 -3.09 -4.76
C TRP A 300 31.52 -3.60 -3.44
N HIS A 301 32.03 -4.83 -3.46
CA HIS A 301 32.72 -5.46 -2.32
C HIS A 301 31.86 -5.39 -1.03
N GLU A 302 32.44 -4.97 0.08
CA GLU A 302 31.75 -4.83 1.35
C GLU A 302 30.88 -3.59 1.44
N ARG A 303 31.10 -2.58 0.59
CA ARG A 303 30.27 -1.39 0.37
C ARG A 303 30.90 -0.42 -0.60
N ASP A 304 30.12 0.18 -1.49
CA ASP A 304 30.32 1.54 -2.00
C ASP A 304 29.21 2.45 -1.49
N ILE A 305 29.28 3.79 -1.77
CA ILE A 305 28.33 4.75 -1.21
C ILE A 305 27.13 5.06 -2.14
N SER A 306 27.02 4.42 -3.29
CA SER A 306 26.00 4.70 -4.30
C SER A 306 24.57 4.58 -3.77
N HIS A 307 24.29 3.57 -2.92
CA HIS A 307 23.00 3.36 -2.29
C HIS A 307 22.59 4.53 -1.38
N SER A 308 23.54 5.15 -0.67
CA SER A 308 23.27 6.11 0.39
C SER A 308 22.53 7.36 -0.13
N SER A 309 22.99 7.92 -1.26
CA SER A 309 22.34 9.09 -1.87
C SER A 309 20.94 8.78 -2.37
N ALA A 310 20.73 7.59 -2.95
CA ALA A 310 19.42 7.14 -3.41
C ALA A 310 18.46 6.90 -2.24
N GLU A 311 18.90 6.24 -1.18
CA GLU A 311 18.09 5.90 -0.02
C GLU A 311 17.63 7.13 0.77
N ARG A 312 18.41 8.19 0.82
CA ARG A 312 18.03 9.49 1.39
C ARG A 312 16.81 10.12 0.71
N VAL A 313 16.51 9.70 -0.53
CA VAL A 313 15.35 10.13 -1.30
C VAL A 313 14.22 9.09 -1.24
N ILE A 314 14.51 7.84 -1.60
CA ILE A 314 13.46 6.85 -1.84
C ILE A 314 12.75 6.37 -0.56
N PHE A 315 13.42 6.31 0.60
CA PHE A 315 12.78 5.91 1.86
C PHE A 315 11.81 6.97 2.38
N PRO A 316 12.24 8.24 2.56
CA PRO A 316 11.31 9.30 2.94
C PRO A 316 10.16 9.43 1.95
N ASP A 317 10.45 9.46 0.66
CA ASP A 317 9.43 9.68 -0.36
C ASP A 317 8.42 8.52 -0.42
N SER A 318 8.87 7.27 -0.36
CA SER A 318 7.97 6.11 -0.44
C SER A 318 7.08 5.98 0.79
N THR A 319 7.61 6.19 2.00
CA THR A 319 6.83 6.09 3.23
C THR A 319 5.87 7.26 3.41
N ILE A 320 6.29 8.48 3.08
CA ILE A 320 5.44 9.67 3.06
C ILE A 320 4.28 9.49 2.06
N LEU A 321 4.57 9.02 0.85
CA LEU A 321 3.54 8.75 -0.14
C LEU A 321 2.62 7.61 0.26
N ALA A 322 3.12 6.53 0.86
CA ALA A 322 2.29 5.44 1.36
C ALA A 322 1.27 5.93 2.38
N ASP A 323 1.71 6.69 3.39
CA ASP A 323 0.85 7.30 4.40
C ASP A 323 -0.19 8.25 3.77
N TYR A 324 0.26 9.13 2.87
CA TYR A 324 -0.62 10.07 2.19
C TYR A 324 -1.69 9.37 1.34
N LEU A 325 -1.29 8.39 0.52
CA LEU A 325 -2.18 7.66 -0.37
C LEU A 325 -3.19 6.79 0.40
N LEU A 326 -2.76 6.13 1.49
CA LEU A 326 -3.66 5.37 2.37
C LEU A 326 -4.73 6.29 2.97
N ALA A 327 -4.34 7.44 3.51
CA ALA A 327 -5.29 8.40 4.10
C ALA A 327 -6.26 8.95 3.04
N LYS A 328 -5.76 9.26 1.83
CA LYS A 328 -6.60 9.73 0.72
C LYS A 328 -7.57 8.68 0.24
N THR A 329 -7.12 7.43 0.05
CA THR A 329 -7.98 6.34 -0.41
C THR A 329 -9.01 5.98 0.65
N THR A 330 -8.65 5.99 1.93
CA THR A 330 -9.58 5.77 3.04
C THR A 330 -10.72 6.79 3.01
N ASN A 331 -10.39 8.09 2.93
CA ASN A 331 -11.41 9.15 2.86
C ASN A 331 -12.24 9.08 1.56
N LEU A 332 -11.62 8.71 0.44
CA LEU A 332 -12.29 8.53 -0.85
C LEU A 332 -13.36 7.43 -0.78
N ILE A 333 -13.02 6.26 -0.26
CA ILE A 333 -13.95 5.12 -0.13
C ILE A 333 -15.01 5.38 0.93
N ASP A 334 -14.63 5.98 2.07
CA ASP A 334 -15.56 6.32 3.15
C ASP A 334 -16.69 7.24 2.68
N LYS A 335 -16.35 8.26 1.90
CA LYS A 335 -17.28 9.27 1.39
C LYS A 335 -17.80 9.04 -0.03
N LEU A 336 -17.45 7.91 -0.65
CA LEU A 336 -17.83 7.61 -2.02
C LEU A 336 -19.35 7.65 -2.18
N LEU A 337 -19.82 8.48 -3.10
CA LEU A 337 -21.23 8.55 -3.49
C LEU A 337 -21.53 7.36 -4.40
N VAL A 338 -22.54 6.59 -4.05
CA VAL A 338 -22.94 5.38 -4.79
C VAL A 338 -24.38 5.55 -5.27
N TYR A 339 -24.68 5.16 -6.50
CA TYR A 339 -25.97 5.34 -7.15
C TYR A 339 -26.61 4.00 -7.54
N PRO A 340 -27.24 3.25 -6.58
CA PRO A 340 -27.81 1.93 -6.84
C PRO A 340 -28.84 1.90 -7.98
N ALA A 341 -29.70 2.93 -8.06
CA ALA A 341 -30.68 3.04 -9.15
C ALA A 341 -30.02 3.16 -10.53
N ARG A 342 -28.88 3.87 -10.61
CA ARG A 342 -28.11 3.97 -11.86
C ARG A 342 -27.41 2.67 -12.21
N MET A 343 -26.87 1.96 -11.22
CA MET A 343 -26.27 0.63 -11.40
C MET A 343 -27.30 -0.35 -11.98
N LEU A 344 -28.51 -0.39 -11.42
CA LEU A 344 -29.59 -1.23 -11.93
C LEU A 344 -29.99 -0.84 -13.36
N LYS A 345 -30.17 0.46 -13.64
CA LYS A 345 -30.45 0.96 -14.99
C LYS A 345 -29.40 0.54 -16.01
N ASN A 346 -28.11 0.60 -15.64
CA ASN A 346 -27.03 0.17 -16.52
C ASN A 346 -27.03 -1.35 -16.73
N LEU A 347 -27.34 -2.15 -15.70
CA LEU A 347 -27.49 -3.58 -15.81
C LEU A 347 -28.58 -3.97 -16.80
N GLU A 348 -29.70 -3.25 -16.81
CA GLU A 348 -30.84 -3.50 -17.68
C GLU A 348 -30.69 -2.90 -19.08
N SER A 349 -29.70 -2.04 -19.32
CA SER A 349 -29.60 -1.21 -20.54
C SER A 349 -29.47 -1.98 -21.84
N THR A 350 -29.09 -3.25 -21.80
CA THR A 350 -28.96 -4.11 -22.99
C THR A 350 -30.20 -4.94 -23.28
N GLY A 351 -31.37 -4.62 -22.66
CA GLY A 351 -32.64 -5.32 -22.92
C GLY A 351 -32.60 -6.83 -22.59
N GLY A 352 -31.69 -7.24 -21.68
CA GLY A 352 -31.55 -8.64 -21.24
C GLY A 352 -30.49 -9.44 -21.97
N LEU A 353 -29.71 -8.89 -22.89
CA LEU A 353 -28.64 -9.59 -23.60
C LEU A 353 -27.60 -10.24 -22.66
N ILE A 354 -27.38 -9.64 -21.49
CA ILE A 354 -26.48 -10.17 -20.46
C ILE A 354 -26.90 -11.56 -19.92
N PHE A 355 -28.15 -11.98 -20.16
CA PHE A 355 -28.67 -13.27 -19.74
C PHE A 355 -28.62 -14.33 -20.85
N SER A 356 -28.08 -14.04 -22.03
CA SER A 356 -27.99 -14.98 -23.16
C SER A 356 -27.25 -16.28 -22.78
N GLY A 357 -26.18 -16.18 -21.94
CA GLY A 357 -25.50 -17.35 -21.41
C GLY A 357 -26.37 -18.24 -20.51
N GLN A 358 -27.18 -17.64 -19.63
CA GLN A 358 -28.11 -18.38 -18.79
C GLN A 358 -29.21 -19.04 -19.61
N LEU A 359 -29.78 -18.34 -20.59
CA LEU A 359 -30.77 -18.89 -21.48
C LEU A 359 -30.25 -20.11 -22.27
N LEU A 360 -28.97 -20.03 -22.72
CA LEU A 360 -28.31 -21.16 -23.38
C LEU A 360 -28.25 -22.38 -22.47
N LEU A 361 -27.90 -22.23 -21.20
CA LEU A 361 -27.85 -23.32 -20.22
C LEU A 361 -29.24 -23.90 -19.98
N ASP A 362 -30.27 -23.07 -19.78
CA ASP A 362 -31.63 -23.50 -19.54
C ASP A 362 -32.21 -24.28 -20.74
N LEU A 363 -31.87 -23.89 -21.99
CA LEU A 363 -32.23 -24.63 -23.20
C LEU A 363 -31.50 -25.99 -23.28
N ALA A 364 -30.23 -26.03 -22.94
CA ALA A 364 -29.47 -27.30 -22.87
C ALA A 364 -30.08 -28.26 -21.83
N GLU A 365 -30.42 -27.75 -20.64
CA GLU A 365 -31.14 -28.53 -19.59
C GLU A 365 -32.50 -29.03 -20.06
N SER A 366 -33.16 -28.34 -21.01
CA SER A 366 -34.42 -28.78 -21.61
C SER A 366 -34.26 -29.89 -22.64
N GLY A 367 -33.04 -30.35 -22.93
CA GLY A 367 -32.70 -31.39 -23.89
C GLY A 367 -32.36 -30.89 -25.29
N MET A 368 -32.13 -29.58 -25.49
CA MET A 368 -31.60 -29.05 -26.77
C MET A 368 -30.06 -29.33 -26.79
N SER A 369 -29.51 -29.63 -27.99
CA SER A 369 -28.05 -29.72 -28.10
C SER A 369 -27.43 -28.36 -27.83
N ARG A 370 -26.20 -28.36 -27.27
CA ARG A 370 -25.49 -27.12 -26.95
C ARG A 370 -25.26 -26.27 -28.21
N GLU A 371 -24.97 -26.90 -29.33
CA GLU A 371 -24.71 -26.25 -30.60
C GLU A 371 -25.99 -25.57 -31.16
N ASP A 372 -27.15 -26.26 -31.06
CA ASP A 372 -28.41 -25.70 -31.49
C ASP A 372 -28.86 -24.57 -30.56
N ALA A 373 -28.77 -24.76 -29.25
CA ALA A 373 -29.03 -23.70 -28.28
C ALA A 373 -28.16 -22.47 -28.52
N TYR A 374 -26.85 -22.67 -28.74
CA TYR A 374 -25.93 -21.58 -29.02
C TYR A 374 -26.34 -20.81 -30.31
N ARG A 375 -26.58 -21.55 -31.40
CA ARG A 375 -26.94 -20.96 -32.70
C ARG A 375 -28.26 -20.16 -32.58
N LEU A 376 -29.25 -20.73 -31.90
CA LEU A 376 -30.54 -20.10 -31.71
C LEU A 376 -30.43 -18.80 -30.89
N VAL A 377 -29.81 -18.89 -29.72
CA VAL A 377 -29.62 -17.74 -28.82
C VAL A 377 -28.76 -16.66 -29.46
N GLN A 378 -27.65 -17.03 -30.11
CA GLN A 378 -26.78 -16.10 -30.80
C GLN A 378 -27.51 -15.35 -31.94
N GLY A 379 -28.30 -16.05 -32.75
CA GLY A 379 -29.05 -15.44 -33.86
C GLY A 379 -29.97 -14.34 -33.34
N HIS A 380 -30.76 -14.62 -32.32
CA HIS A 380 -31.70 -13.65 -31.73
C HIS A 380 -30.97 -12.52 -30.97
N ALA A 381 -29.87 -12.87 -30.24
CA ALA A 381 -29.09 -11.86 -29.54
C ALA A 381 -28.42 -10.84 -30.49
N MET A 382 -27.85 -11.31 -31.59
CA MET A 382 -27.25 -10.43 -32.61
C MET A 382 -28.30 -9.61 -33.34
N ASN A 383 -29.49 -10.16 -33.60
CA ASN A 383 -30.59 -9.42 -34.17
C ASN A 383 -31.08 -8.31 -33.23
N SER A 384 -31.25 -8.62 -31.95
CA SER A 384 -31.63 -7.64 -30.92
C SER A 384 -30.59 -6.54 -30.77
N TRP A 385 -29.30 -6.89 -30.74
CA TRP A 385 -28.21 -5.92 -30.69
C TRP A 385 -28.20 -4.98 -31.91
N LYS A 386 -28.33 -5.53 -33.11
CA LYS A 386 -28.26 -4.77 -34.36
C LYS A 386 -29.42 -3.81 -34.53
N ASN A 387 -30.62 -4.20 -34.09
CA ASN A 387 -31.88 -3.47 -34.32
C ASN A 387 -32.38 -2.76 -33.05
N ASP A 388 -31.59 -2.67 -32.01
CA ASP A 388 -31.93 -2.04 -30.71
C ASP A 388 -33.24 -2.57 -30.10
N LEU A 389 -33.44 -3.91 -30.18
CA LEU A 389 -34.63 -4.59 -29.67
C LEU A 389 -34.38 -5.09 -28.24
N VAL A 390 -35.46 -5.18 -27.46
CA VAL A 390 -35.42 -5.80 -26.12
C VAL A 390 -35.31 -7.31 -26.28
N PHE A 391 -34.13 -7.88 -26.01
CA PHE A 391 -33.83 -9.29 -26.21
C PHE A 391 -34.80 -10.22 -25.46
N ARG A 392 -35.19 -9.89 -24.23
CA ARG A 392 -36.18 -10.65 -23.46
C ARG A 392 -37.51 -10.78 -24.18
N ASP A 393 -38.00 -9.69 -24.79
CA ASP A 393 -39.28 -9.65 -25.47
C ASP A 393 -39.25 -10.41 -26.81
N GLU A 394 -38.10 -10.37 -27.49
CA GLU A 394 -37.91 -11.14 -28.72
C GLU A 394 -37.84 -12.64 -28.43
N ILE A 395 -37.12 -13.07 -27.42
CA ILE A 395 -37.02 -14.47 -27.03
C ILE A 395 -38.37 -15.07 -26.61
N ALA A 396 -39.23 -14.28 -25.97
CA ALA A 396 -40.57 -14.72 -25.57
C ALA A 396 -41.52 -15.02 -26.78
N LYS A 397 -41.14 -14.61 -27.97
CA LYS A 397 -41.92 -14.85 -29.21
C LYS A 397 -41.43 -16.04 -30.05
N VAL A 398 -40.26 -16.65 -29.63
CA VAL A 398 -39.60 -17.71 -30.42
C VAL A 398 -40.23 -19.07 -30.10
N PRO A 399 -40.93 -19.73 -31.07
CA PRO A 399 -41.64 -20.99 -30.82
C PRO A 399 -40.72 -22.12 -30.30
N GLU A 400 -39.51 -22.22 -30.85
CA GLU A 400 -38.50 -23.25 -30.47
C GLU A 400 -38.08 -23.12 -29.00
N ILE A 401 -38.13 -21.91 -28.43
CA ILE A 401 -37.81 -21.63 -27.04
C ILE A 401 -39.03 -21.83 -26.15
N THR A 402 -40.16 -21.24 -26.52
CA THR A 402 -41.39 -21.30 -25.71
C THR A 402 -42.00 -22.71 -25.65
N ALA A 403 -41.76 -23.58 -26.65
CA ALA A 403 -42.12 -25.00 -26.58
C ALA A 403 -41.27 -25.79 -25.56
N ARG A 404 -40.11 -25.29 -25.16
CA ARG A 404 -39.16 -25.98 -24.23
C ARG A 404 -39.14 -25.36 -22.84
N LEU A 405 -39.28 -24.06 -22.75
CA LEU A 405 -39.25 -23.33 -21.49
C LEU A 405 -40.63 -22.74 -21.21
N SER A 406 -41.23 -23.13 -20.06
CA SER A 406 -42.47 -22.49 -19.60
C SER A 406 -42.24 -20.98 -19.34
N PRO A 407 -43.31 -20.15 -19.33
CA PRO A 407 -43.18 -18.73 -19.03
C PRO A 407 -42.44 -18.44 -17.74
N GLU A 408 -42.61 -19.26 -16.69
CA GLU A 408 -41.92 -19.12 -15.40
C GLU A 408 -40.43 -19.45 -15.52
N LYS A 409 -40.07 -20.50 -16.27
CA LYS A 409 -38.66 -20.86 -16.51
C LYS A 409 -37.97 -19.78 -17.33
N LEU A 410 -38.68 -19.26 -18.35
CA LEU A 410 -38.16 -18.18 -19.17
C LEU A 410 -37.97 -16.88 -18.38
N ALA A 411 -38.93 -16.48 -17.54
CA ALA A 411 -38.79 -15.33 -16.64
C ALA A 411 -37.58 -15.51 -15.65
N ARG A 412 -37.40 -16.72 -15.15
CA ARG A 412 -36.27 -17.05 -14.27
C ARG A 412 -34.91 -16.98 -14.98
N ALA A 413 -34.85 -17.23 -16.30
CA ALA A 413 -33.62 -17.07 -17.08
C ALA A 413 -33.11 -15.62 -17.10
N PHE A 414 -34.02 -14.64 -16.98
CA PHE A 414 -33.75 -13.21 -16.96
C PHE A 414 -33.74 -12.58 -15.56
N ASP A 415 -33.72 -13.42 -14.50
CA ASP A 415 -33.64 -12.93 -13.12
C ASP A 415 -32.18 -12.90 -12.63
N TYR A 416 -31.65 -11.67 -12.43
CA TYR A 416 -30.29 -11.49 -11.92
C TYR A 416 -30.09 -12.06 -10.50
N ASN A 417 -31.15 -12.20 -9.70
CA ASN A 417 -31.03 -12.78 -8.36
C ASN A 417 -30.56 -14.25 -8.40
N ARG A 418 -30.90 -14.98 -9.46
CA ARG A 418 -30.40 -16.34 -9.69
C ARG A 418 -28.87 -16.39 -9.77
N GLN A 419 -28.28 -15.42 -10.47
CA GLN A 419 -26.82 -15.30 -10.62
C GLN A 419 -26.13 -14.80 -9.33
N LEU A 420 -26.85 -14.05 -8.49
CA LEU A 420 -26.35 -13.51 -7.24
C LEU A 420 -26.58 -14.45 -6.02
N ALA A 421 -27.14 -15.63 -6.21
CA ALA A 421 -27.50 -16.56 -5.13
C ALA A 421 -26.32 -16.97 -4.21
N ASN A 422 -25.08 -16.88 -4.70
CA ASN A 422 -23.89 -17.27 -3.96
C ASN A 422 -23.16 -16.10 -3.28
N VAL A 423 -23.70 -14.88 -3.32
CA VAL A 423 -23.07 -13.70 -2.74
C VAL A 423 -22.79 -13.87 -1.26
N ASP A 424 -23.75 -14.42 -0.50
CA ASP A 424 -23.62 -14.68 0.93
C ASP A 424 -22.44 -15.61 1.23
N ALA A 425 -22.37 -16.73 0.52
CA ALA A 425 -21.29 -17.71 0.70
C ALA A 425 -19.89 -17.11 0.36
N ILE A 426 -19.81 -16.20 -0.61
CA ILE A 426 -18.56 -15.50 -0.93
C ILE A 426 -18.15 -14.57 0.22
N PHE A 427 -19.11 -13.81 0.78
CA PHE A 427 -18.86 -12.93 1.92
C PHE A 427 -18.41 -13.73 3.16
N GLU A 428 -19.11 -14.82 3.49
CA GLU A 428 -18.73 -15.72 4.58
C GLU A 428 -17.29 -16.23 4.43
N ARG A 429 -16.95 -16.70 3.24
CA ARG A 429 -15.60 -17.20 2.92
C ARG A 429 -14.52 -16.12 3.14
N VAL A 430 -14.72 -14.90 2.64
CA VAL A 430 -13.71 -13.84 2.70
C VAL A 430 -13.60 -13.26 4.11
N LEU A 431 -14.72 -13.06 4.78
CA LEU A 431 -14.74 -12.47 6.12
C LEU A 431 -14.49 -13.52 7.23
N LYS A 432 -14.38 -14.81 6.87
CA LYS A 432 -14.19 -15.93 7.81
C LYS A 432 -15.28 -15.96 8.91
N ILE A 433 -16.50 -15.58 8.56
CA ILE A 433 -17.64 -15.67 9.46
C ILE A 433 -17.99 -17.14 9.56
N ALA A 434 -17.92 -17.71 10.79
CA ALA A 434 -18.40 -19.07 11.04
C ALA A 434 -19.90 -19.12 10.78
N ARG A 435 -20.37 -20.23 10.14
CA ARG A 435 -21.79 -20.56 10.02
C ARG A 435 -22.35 -20.97 11.36
#